data_128d3d4030b6430728236b71bd0b10bc
#
_entry.id   128d3d4030b6430728236b71bd0b10bc
#
_cell.length_a   1.000
_cell.length_b   1.000
_cell.length_c   1.000
_cell.angle_alpha   90.00
_cell.angle_beta   90.00
_cell.angle_gamma   90.00
#
_symmetry.space_group_name_H-M   'P 1'
#
loop_
_entity.id
_entity.type
_entity.pdbx_description
1 polymer ?
#
loop_
_entity_poly.entity_id
_entity_poly.type
_entity_poly.pdbx_seq_one_letter_code
_entity_poly.pdbx_strand_id
1 'polypeptide(L)'
;MFKKLLVIWLGSIIALTGTVSVSQAGEVNVYSYRKPQLIDPMFAEFTKQTGIKVNSVYAKKGMLEKLQSEGRNSPADLVFTVDIGRLSDIHKAGLTQSVNRERFASDIPDNYMAPHGHWFGLTTRARIIVASKEHVAPNAISTYEDLADPKWKGRICTRSGKHPYMVALTASIIAHHGLAGAKSWLSGLRDNLARKPQGNDRAQVKAIKEGVCDIAVINHYYMAKMLKDPEQVPWANAVNVIFPNQTDRGTHMNVSGVALTRHAPNKDNAIKLMEFLASKTGQEMYAQKNAEYPVKPGIGWSDLQDSWGGFKEDSLSLSVVADNRATAIKLADEVSYND
;
A
#
# COMPACT_ATOMS: atom_id res chain seq x y z
N MET A 1 -36.72 -30.32 -87.81
CA MET A 1 -36.83 -30.82 -86.44
C MET A 1 -35.51 -30.52 -85.72
N PHE A 2 -35.40 -29.37 -85.06
CA PHE A 2 -34.19 -28.99 -84.31
C PHE A 2 -34.51 -29.03 -82.82
N LYS A 3 -33.83 -29.87 -82.04
CA LYS A 3 -33.88 -29.94 -80.60
C LYS A 3 -32.87 -28.91 -80.04
N LYS A 4 -33.35 -27.88 -79.29
CA LYS A 4 -32.53 -26.98 -78.56
C LYS A 4 -32.12 -27.66 -77.24
N LEU A 5 -30.80 -27.81 -77.00
CA LEU A 5 -30.24 -28.15 -75.67
C LEU A 5 -30.15 -26.89 -74.82
N LEU A 6 -30.77 -26.92 -73.66
CA LEU A 6 -30.69 -25.92 -72.66
C LEU A 6 -29.57 -26.32 -71.67
N VAL A 7 -28.46 -25.56 -71.64
CA VAL A 7 -27.36 -25.71 -70.66
C VAL A 7 -27.65 -24.85 -69.44
N ILE A 8 -27.95 -25.50 -68.31
CA ILE A 8 -28.13 -24.79 -67.05
C ILE A 8 -26.75 -24.69 -66.36
N TRP A 9 -26.25 -23.47 -66.21
CA TRP A 9 -25.08 -23.14 -65.37
C TRP A 9 -25.52 -23.04 -63.92
N LEU A 10 -25.12 -24.02 -63.07
CA LEU A 10 -25.21 -23.89 -61.61
C LEU A 10 -23.97 -23.11 -61.10
N GLY A 11 -24.16 -21.87 -60.79
CA GLY A 11 -23.16 -21.07 -60.09
C GLY A 11 -23.13 -21.43 -58.62
N SER A 12 -22.05 -22.12 -58.16
CA SER A 12 -21.80 -22.38 -56.73
C SER A 12 -21.35 -21.08 -56.04
N ILE A 13 -22.23 -20.49 -55.24
CA ILE A 13 -21.86 -19.40 -54.31
C ILE A 13 -21.19 -20.04 -53.11
N ILE A 14 -19.85 -19.95 -53.04
CA ILE A 14 -19.09 -20.31 -51.82
C ILE A 14 -19.26 -19.13 -50.86
N ALA A 15 -20.16 -19.27 -49.88
CA ALA A 15 -20.27 -18.34 -48.75
C ALA A 15 -19.04 -18.53 -47.84
N LEU A 16 -18.08 -17.64 -47.90
CA LEU A 16 -17.02 -17.53 -46.90
C LEU A 16 -17.63 -17.09 -45.57
N THR A 17 -18.03 -18.04 -44.75
CA THR A 17 -18.34 -17.76 -43.32
C THR A 17 -17.04 -17.53 -42.58
N GLY A 18 -16.61 -16.27 -42.51
CA GLY A 18 -15.54 -15.85 -41.61
C GLY A 18 -16.00 -16.12 -40.17
N THR A 19 -15.48 -17.15 -39.55
CA THR A 19 -15.63 -17.36 -38.12
C THR A 19 -14.86 -16.22 -37.42
N VAL A 20 -15.59 -15.20 -36.96
CA VAL A 20 -15.08 -14.25 -36.02
C VAL A 20 -14.84 -15.04 -34.74
N SER A 21 -13.59 -15.44 -34.53
CA SER A 21 -13.16 -15.95 -33.23
C SER A 21 -13.31 -14.81 -32.22
N VAL A 22 -14.42 -14.82 -31.51
CA VAL A 22 -14.54 -13.98 -30.30
C VAL A 22 -13.49 -14.54 -29.35
N SER A 23 -12.33 -13.85 -29.31
CA SER A 23 -11.33 -14.11 -28.29
C SER A 23 -12.06 -13.95 -26.96
N GLN A 24 -12.27 -15.06 -26.26
CA GLN A 24 -12.85 -15.01 -24.92
C GLN A 24 -11.89 -14.19 -24.07
N ALA A 25 -12.32 -12.97 -23.73
CA ALA A 25 -11.54 -12.10 -22.89
C ALA A 25 -11.22 -12.88 -21.61
N GLY A 26 -9.94 -13.08 -21.35
CA GLY A 26 -9.48 -13.85 -20.19
C GLY A 26 -9.90 -13.23 -18.88
N GLU A 27 -9.55 -13.86 -17.77
CA GLU A 27 -9.81 -13.33 -16.44
C GLU A 27 -8.53 -13.22 -15.61
N VAL A 28 -8.61 -12.48 -14.50
CA VAL A 28 -7.61 -12.42 -13.42
C VAL A 28 -8.32 -12.56 -12.08
N ASN A 29 -7.86 -13.47 -11.25
CA ASN A 29 -8.40 -13.71 -9.92
C ASN A 29 -7.48 -13.09 -8.86
N VAL A 30 -8.02 -12.18 -8.07
CA VAL A 30 -7.27 -11.36 -7.12
C VAL A 30 -7.70 -11.64 -5.70
N TYR A 31 -6.76 -12.02 -4.83
CA TYR A 31 -6.95 -12.03 -3.40
C TYR A 31 -6.45 -10.72 -2.79
N SER A 32 -7.32 -10.00 -2.11
CA SER A 32 -7.05 -8.63 -1.69
C SER A 32 -7.26 -8.39 -0.20
N TYR A 33 -6.24 -7.86 0.47
CA TYR A 33 -6.38 -7.21 1.77
C TYR A 33 -6.86 -5.75 1.63
N ARG A 34 -6.91 -5.23 0.39
CA ARG A 34 -7.36 -3.88 0.10
C ARG A 34 -8.87 -3.87 -0.05
N LYS A 35 -9.52 -2.87 0.55
CA LYS A 35 -10.99 -2.75 0.48
C LYS A 35 -11.45 -2.54 -0.96
N PRO A 36 -12.57 -3.16 -1.39
CA PRO A 36 -13.12 -3.03 -2.75
C PRO A 36 -13.22 -1.58 -3.22
N GLN A 37 -13.76 -0.68 -2.41
CA GLN A 37 -13.94 0.74 -2.76
C GLN A 37 -12.63 1.45 -3.17
N LEU A 38 -11.48 0.90 -2.79
CA LEU A 38 -10.17 1.49 -3.06
C LEU A 38 -9.48 0.88 -4.29
N ILE A 39 -9.96 -0.24 -4.81
CA ILE A 39 -9.29 -0.96 -5.91
C ILE A 39 -10.23 -1.32 -7.07
N ASP A 40 -11.51 -1.58 -6.82
CA ASP A 40 -12.45 -1.96 -7.86
C ASP A 40 -12.57 -0.93 -8.99
N PRO A 41 -12.50 0.41 -8.76
CA PRO A 41 -12.47 1.37 -9.86
C PRO A 41 -11.30 1.18 -10.84
N MET A 42 -10.12 0.75 -10.33
CA MET A 42 -8.96 0.44 -11.18
C MET A 42 -9.18 -0.85 -11.96
N PHE A 43 -9.76 -1.86 -11.34
CA PHE A 43 -10.11 -3.12 -12.00
C PHE A 43 -11.15 -2.92 -13.10
N ALA A 44 -12.15 -2.06 -12.86
CA ALA A 44 -13.15 -1.72 -13.85
C ALA A 44 -12.53 -1.00 -15.07
N GLU A 45 -11.61 -0.06 -14.84
CA GLU A 45 -10.92 0.64 -15.93
C GLU A 45 -9.99 -0.31 -16.70
N PHE A 46 -9.26 -1.21 -16.03
CA PHE A 46 -8.48 -2.25 -16.69
C PHE A 46 -9.36 -3.14 -17.58
N THR A 47 -10.49 -3.62 -17.04
CA THR A 47 -11.43 -4.45 -17.81
C THR A 47 -11.98 -3.70 -19.02
N LYS A 48 -12.32 -2.42 -18.89
CA LYS A 48 -12.78 -1.59 -19.98
C LYS A 48 -11.75 -1.45 -21.10
N GLN A 49 -10.46 -1.30 -20.75
CA GLN A 49 -9.38 -1.13 -21.72
C GLN A 49 -8.96 -2.43 -22.40
N THR A 50 -9.02 -3.56 -21.68
CA THR A 50 -8.43 -4.83 -22.15
C THR A 50 -9.45 -5.90 -22.48
N GLY A 51 -10.69 -5.78 -22.03
CA GLY A 51 -11.68 -6.85 -22.04
C GLY A 51 -11.43 -7.95 -21.00
N ILE A 52 -10.32 -7.94 -20.27
CA ILE A 52 -9.97 -8.95 -19.27
C ILE A 52 -10.76 -8.69 -17.99
N LYS A 53 -11.55 -9.67 -17.55
CA LYS A 53 -12.34 -9.56 -16.32
C LYS A 53 -11.46 -9.72 -15.08
N VAL A 54 -11.69 -8.88 -14.06
CA VAL A 54 -11.02 -9.04 -12.76
C VAL A 54 -12.03 -9.51 -11.71
N ASN A 55 -11.78 -10.67 -11.13
CA ASN A 55 -12.55 -11.22 -10.02
C ASN A 55 -11.76 -10.98 -8.72
N SER A 56 -12.33 -10.30 -7.74
CA SER A 56 -11.64 -10.00 -6.50
C SER A 56 -12.32 -10.62 -5.28
N VAL A 57 -11.51 -11.16 -4.37
CA VAL A 57 -11.94 -11.66 -3.06
C VAL A 57 -11.25 -10.82 -1.99
N TYR A 58 -12.04 -10.12 -1.19
CA TYR A 58 -11.55 -9.28 -0.10
C TYR A 58 -11.61 -9.98 1.25
N ALA A 59 -10.52 -9.90 2.03
CA ALA A 59 -10.54 -10.24 3.45
C ALA A 59 -9.59 -9.34 4.25
N LYS A 60 -9.96 -9.00 5.48
CA LYS A 60 -9.10 -8.22 6.39
C LYS A 60 -7.88 -9.02 6.90
N LYS A 61 -8.00 -10.35 6.97
CA LYS A 61 -7.01 -11.30 7.49
C LYS A 61 -7.24 -12.68 6.86
N GLY A 62 -6.29 -13.59 6.98
CA GLY A 62 -6.47 -14.99 6.58
C GLY A 62 -6.13 -15.29 5.11
N MET A 63 -5.64 -14.32 4.31
CA MET A 63 -5.27 -14.60 2.91
C MET A 63 -4.01 -15.45 2.77
N LEU A 64 -3.05 -15.32 3.69
CA LEU A 64 -1.85 -16.16 3.72
C LEU A 64 -2.25 -17.61 3.95
N GLU A 65 -3.02 -17.86 4.99
CA GLU A 65 -3.52 -19.18 5.37
C GLU A 65 -4.41 -19.78 4.28
N LYS A 66 -5.23 -18.95 3.63
CA LYS A 66 -6.05 -19.35 2.50
C LYS A 66 -5.19 -19.83 1.33
N LEU A 67 -4.19 -19.06 0.91
CA LEU A 67 -3.27 -19.44 -0.16
C LEU A 67 -2.49 -20.72 0.18
N GLN A 68 -2.07 -20.88 1.44
CA GLN A 68 -1.40 -22.09 1.91
C GLN A 68 -2.30 -23.33 1.84
N SER A 69 -3.55 -23.20 2.30
CA SER A 69 -4.50 -24.33 2.31
C SER A 69 -4.95 -24.74 0.91
N GLU A 70 -5.06 -23.82 -0.03
CA GLU A 70 -5.40 -24.09 -1.42
C GLU A 70 -4.21 -24.68 -2.21
N GLY A 71 -3.00 -24.31 -1.86
CA GLY A 71 -1.77 -24.81 -2.48
C GLY A 71 -1.76 -24.66 -4.00
N ARG A 72 -1.57 -25.76 -4.71
CA ARG A 72 -1.56 -25.77 -6.19
C ARG A 72 -2.93 -25.54 -6.84
N ASN A 73 -3.99 -25.72 -6.07
CA ASN A 73 -5.37 -25.56 -6.54
C ASN A 73 -5.91 -24.14 -6.29
N SER A 74 -5.07 -23.21 -5.80
CA SER A 74 -5.51 -21.85 -5.61
C SER A 74 -5.92 -21.22 -6.93
N PRO A 75 -7.12 -20.63 -7.02
CA PRO A 75 -7.54 -19.89 -8.20
C PRO A 75 -6.89 -18.51 -8.29
N ALA A 76 -6.22 -18.04 -7.23
CA ALA A 76 -5.67 -16.70 -7.17
C ALA A 76 -4.47 -16.54 -8.10
N ASP A 77 -4.52 -15.53 -8.96
CA ASP A 77 -3.40 -15.10 -9.79
C ASP A 77 -2.55 -14.07 -9.08
N LEU A 78 -3.19 -13.13 -8.39
CA LEU A 78 -2.54 -12.03 -7.69
C LEU A 78 -2.97 -11.97 -6.23
N VAL A 79 -2.05 -11.54 -5.38
CA VAL A 79 -2.37 -11.12 -4.01
C VAL A 79 -2.00 -9.66 -3.82
N PHE A 80 -3.00 -8.86 -3.37
CA PHE A 80 -2.84 -7.45 -3.03
C PHE A 80 -2.74 -7.26 -1.53
N THR A 81 -1.75 -6.50 -1.08
CA THR A 81 -1.56 -6.20 0.33
C THR A 81 -1.59 -4.70 0.60
N VAL A 82 -1.70 -4.34 1.87
CA VAL A 82 -1.75 -2.95 2.35
C VAL A 82 -0.53 -2.55 3.17
N ASP A 83 0.48 -3.42 3.25
CA ASP A 83 1.76 -3.14 3.90
C ASP A 83 2.83 -4.13 3.44
N ILE A 84 4.09 -3.71 3.54
CA ILE A 84 5.27 -4.51 3.16
C ILE A 84 5.36 -5.81 3.95
N GLY A 85 4.90 -5.82 5.18
CA GLY A 85 4.97 -7.02 6.01
C GLY A 85 4.20 -8.18 5.43
N ARG A 86 2.96 -7.96 5.00
CA ARG A 86 2.15 -9.00 4.38
C ARG A 86 2.72 -9.48 3.05
N LEU A 87 3.30 -8.58 2.25
CA LEU A 87 4.01 -8.97 1.02
C LEU A 87 5.18 -9.90 1.34
N SER A 88 5.99 -9.54 2.32
CA SER A 88 7.13 -10.34 2.77
C SER A 88 6.69 -11.68 3.36
N ASP A 89 5.64 -11.71 4.18
CA ASP A 89 5.14 -12.95 4.79
C ASP A 89 4.67 -13.95 3.72
N ILE A 90 3.93 -13.49 2.69
CA ILE A 90 3.49 -14.34 1.57
C ILE A 90 4.68 -14.83 0.75
N HIS A 91 5.68 -13.95 0.51
CA HIS A 91 6.91 -14.34 -0.19
C HIS A 91 7.72 -15.37 0.61
N LYS A 92 7.98 -15.12 1.90
CA LYS A 92 8.72 -16.03 2.79
C LYS A 92 8.03 -17.39 2.94
N ALA A 93 6.71 -17.44 2.80
CA ALA A 93 5.94 -18.68 2.77
C ALA A 93 6.06 -19.45 1.43
N GLY A 94 6.82 -18.94 0.45
CA GLY A 94 7.00 -19.57 -0.86
C GLY A 94 5.76 -19.55 -1.75
N LEU A 95 4.84 -18.62 -1.52
CA LEU A 95 3.55 -18.53 -2.21
C LEU A 95 3.56 -17.57 -3.41
N THR A 96 4.71 -17.04 -3.77
CA THR A 96 4.89 -16.12 -4.91
C THR A 96 5.83 -16.70 -5.95
N GLN A 97 5.72 -16.22 -7.18
CA GLN A 97 6.71 -16.42 -8.22
C GLN A 97 7.30 -15.09 -8.67
N SER A 98 8.50 -15.15 -9.23
CA SER A 98 9.22 -13.98 -9.75
C SER A 98 8.58 -13.47 -11.05
N VAL A 99 8.55 -12.13 -11.18
CA VAL A 99 8.28 -11.42 -12.44
C VAL A 99 9.51 -10.58 -12.79
N ASN A 100 9.84 -10.49 -14.08
CA ASN A 100 10.99 -9.69 -14.51
C ASN A 100 10.79 -8.21 -14.11
N ARG A 101 11.70 -7.68 -13.30
CA ARG A 101 11.67 -6.32 -12.77
C ARG A 101 11.78 -5.24 -13.84
N GLU A 102 12.50 -5.52 -14.93
CA GLU A 102 12.69 -4.57 -16.03
C GLU A 102 11.37 -4.13 -16.67
N ARG A 103 10.32 -4.95 -16.60
CA ARG A 103 8.97 -4.59 -17.05
C ARG A 103 8.38 -3.41 -16.29
N PHE A 104 8.87 -3.13 -15.10
CA PHE A 104 8.37 -2.11 -14.18
C PHE A 104 9.41 -1.02 -13.88
N ALA A 105 10.61 -1.11 -14.43
CA ALA A 105 11.72 -0.22 -14.07
C ALA A 105 11.46 1.27 -14.37
N SER A 106 10.64 1.58 -15.38
CA SER A 106 10.21 2.95 -15.69
C SER A 106 9.07 3.47 -14.80
N ASP A 107 8.41 2.56 -14.07
CA ASP A 107 7.17 2.86 -13.35
C ASP A 107 7.33 2.75 -11.84
N ILE A 108 8.19 1.86 -11.38
CA ILE A 108 8.39 1.57 -9.96
C ILE A 108 9.87 1.68 -9.59
N PRO A 109 10.26 2.60 -8.71
CA PRO A 109 11.63 2.70 -8.19
C PRO A 109 12.09 1.43 -7.48
N ASP A 110 13.39 1.15 -7.52
CA ASP A 110 14.00 -0.08 -7.00
C ASP A 110 13.71 -0.36 -5.52
N ASN A 111 13.66 0.68 -4.69
CA ASN A 111 13.34 0.57 -3.25
C ASN A 111 11.91 0.09 -3.00
N TYR A 112 11.02 0.16 -4.00
CA TYR A 112 9.64 -0.31 -3.94
C TYR A 112 9.40 -1.63 -4.67
N MET A 113 10.45 -2.34 -5.06
CA MET A 113 10.37 -3.68 -5.65
C MET A 113 11.22 -4.67 -4.84
N ALA A 114 10.76 -5.93 -4.78
CA ALA A 114 11.60 -7.01 -4.25
C ALA A 114 12.86 -7.19 -5.12
N PRO A 115 14.05 -7.42 -4.53
CA PRO A 115 15.30 -7.62 -5.31
C PRO A 115 15.17 -8.69 -6.40
N HIS A 116 14.39 -9.74 -6.15
CA HIS A 116 14.19 -10.86 -7.08
C HIS A 116 12.81 -10.85 -7.75
N GLY A 117 12.07 -9.71 -7.76
CA GLY A 117 10.80 -9.58 -8.48
C GLY A 117 9.62 -10.36 -7.90
N HIS A 118 9.64 -10.69 -6.60
CA HIS A 118 8.56 -11.44 -5.96
C HIS A 118 7.38 -10.59 -5.49
N TRP A 119 7.56 -9.26 -5.39
CA TRP A 119 6.51 -8.30 -5.11
C TRP A 119 6.88 -6.91 -5.67
N PHE A 120 5.84 -6.12 -5.90
CA PHE A 120 5.92 -4.78 -6.47
C PHE A 120 5.03 -3.83 -5.67
N GLY A 121 5.58 -2.69 -5.26
CA GLY A 121 4.83 -1.61 -4.66
C GLY A 121 3.99 -0.88 -5.71
N LEU A 122 2.78 -0.50 -5.35
CA LEU A 122 1.87 0.21 -6.25
C LEU A 122 1.51 1.60 -5.74
N THR A 123 1.46 1.77 -4.42
CA THR A 123 1.27 3.08 -3.78
C THR A 123 2.04 3.14 -2.49
N THR A 124 2.46 4.35 -2.12
CA THR A 124 3.16 4.57 -0.86
C THR A 124 2.31 5.40 0.11
N ARG A 125 2.71 5.36 1.35
CA ARG A 125 2.17 6.18 2.42
C ARG A 125 3.23 6.60 3.41
N ALA A 126 3.27 7.92 3.67
CA ALA A 126 4.13 8.49 4.67
C ALA A 126 3.59 8.22 6.08
N ARG A 127 4.47 7.86 7.00
CA ARG A 127 4.19 7.78 8.42
C ARG A 127 4.52 9.13 9.05
N ILE A 128 3.56 10.03 9.12
CA ILE A 128 3.72 11.41 9.57
C ILE A 128 3.57 11.54 11.09
N ILE A 129 4.12 12.61 11.64
CA ILE A 129 3.77 13.10 12.95
C ILE A 129 2.66 14.15 12.77
N VAL A 130 1.68 14.14 13.66
CA VAL A 130 0.71 15.22 13.81
C VAL A 130 0.84 15.83 15.21
N ALA A 131 0.80 17.15 15.28
CA ALA A 131 1.00 17.88 16.52
C ALA A 131 -0.09 18.94 16.72
N SER A 132 -0.55 19.12 17.95
CA SER A 132 -1.53 20.13 18.33
C SER A 132 -1.09 21.52 17.88
N LYS A 133 -1.95 22.24 17.18
CA LYS A 133 -1.72 23.64 16.81
C LYS A 133 -1.67 24.58 18.02
N GLU A 134 -2.35 24.21 19.08
CA GLU A 134 -2.50 25.01 20.28
C GLU A 134 -1.35 24.78 21.26
N HIS A 135 -0.91 23.52 21.41
CA HIS A 135 0.00 23.14 22.50
C HIS A 135 1.43 22.81 22.07
N VAL A 136 1.69 22.71 20.76
CA VAL A 136 3.03 22.40 20.23
C VAL A 136 3.51 23.52 19.32
N ALA A 137 4.58 24.19 19.74
CA ALA A 137 5.17 25.26 18.94
C ALA A 137 5.65 24.76 17.58
N PRO A 138 5.59 25.59 16.52
CA PRO A 138 6.19 25.26 15.24
C PRO A 138 7.64 24.79 15.39
N ASN A 139 8.01 23.74 14.63
CA ASN A 139 9.36 23.16 14.64
C ASN A 139 9.85 22.58 15.98
N ALA A 140 8.99 22.44 16.99
CA ALA A 140 9.37 21.84 18.27
C ALA A 140 9.66 20.32 18.15
N ILE A 141 9.17 19.69 17.08
CA ILE A 141 9.39 18.29 16.72
C ILE A 141 9.62 18.20 15.22
N SER A 142 10.66 17.51 14.79
CA SER A 142 11.07 17.42 13.40
C SER A 142 11.53 16.03 12.95
N THR A 143 11.83 15.15 13.92
CA THR A 143 12.31 13.80 13.65
C THR A 143 11.49 12.75 14.40
N TYR A 144 11.60 11.48 14.00
CA TYR A 144 11.04 10.38 14.81
C TYR A 144 11.80 10.24 16.14
N GLU A 145 13.06 10.59 16.15
CA GLU A 145 13.93 10.54 17.33
C GLU A 145 13.43 11.51 18.42
N ASP A 146 12.93 12.67 18.02
CA ASP A 146 12.36 13.67 18.94
C ASP A 146 11.19 13.09 19.78
N LEU A 147 10.49 12.07 19.28
CA LEU A 147 9.39 11.43 20.03
C LEU A 147 9.86 10.77 21.33
N ALA A 148 11.15 10.44 21.44
CA ALA A 148 11.74 9.84 22.64
C ALA A 148 12.30 10.88 23.62
N ASP A 149 12.27 12.19 23.29
CA ASP A 149 12.74 13.27 24.18
C ASP A 149 11.83 13.37 25.41
N PRO A 150 12.38 13.31 26.64
CA PRO A 150 11.60 13.41 27.89
C PRO A 150 10.71 14.65 28.02
N LYS A 151 10.96 15.73 27.26
CA LYS A 151 10.07 16.91 27.22
C LYS A 151 8.64 16.59 26.79
N TRP A 152 8.42 15.46 26.12
CA TRP A 152 7.12 15.00 25.67
C TRP A 152 6.42 14.02 26.61
N LYS A 153 6.94 13.86 27.84
CA LYS A 153 6.36 12.93 28.83
C LYS A 153 4.87 13.18 29.05
N GLY A 154 4.06 12.13 28.85
CA GLY A 154 2.60 12.18 29.00
C GLY A 154 1.88 12.94 27.88
N ARG A 155 2.53 13.19 26.72
CA ARG A 155 1.99 14.05 25.65
C ARG A 155 1.83 13.34 24.31
N ILE A 156 2.15 12.05 24.19
CA ILE A 156 2.11 11.32 22.92
C ILE A 156 1.03 10.24 22.94
N CYS A 157 0.26 10.15 21.84
CA CYS A 157 -0.68 9.06 21.59
C CYS A 157 -0.23 8.23 20.41
N THR A 158 -0.30 6.89 20.54
CA THR A 158 0.01 5.97 19.46
C THR A 158 -0.97 4.81 19.39
N ARG A 159 -0.91 4.09 18.27
CA ARG A 159 -1.48 2.75 18.18
C ARG A 159 -0.59 1.75 18.91
N SER A 160 -1.12 0.52 19.09
CA SER A 160 -0.32 -0.59 19.61
C SER A 160 1.03 -0.72 18.88
N GLY A 161 2.10 -0.96 19.62
CA GLY A 161 3.44 -1.24 19.09
C GLY A 161 3.50 -2.47 18.20
N LYS A 162 2.54 -3.40 18.36
CA LYS A 162 2.36 -4.60 17.49
C LYS A 162 1.49 -4.35 16.25
N HIS A 163 0.93 -3.15 16.10
CA HIS A 163 0.19 -2.84 14.88
C HIS A 163 1.15 -2.75 13.68
N PRO A 164 0.83 -3.32 12.50
CA PRO A 164 1.72 -3.34 11.34
C PRO A 164 2.39 -2.01 11.00
N TYR A 165 1.72 -0.87 11.21
CA TYR A 165 2.31 0.46 10.93
C TYR A 165 3.37 0.88 11.94
N MET A 166 3.18 0.55 13.22
CA MET A 166 4.20 0.81 14.25
C MET A 166 5.36 -0.17 14.12
N VAL A 167 5.06 -1.45 13.83
CA VAL A 167 6.09 -2.46 13.54
C VAL A 167 6.98 -2.03 12.37
N ALA A 168 6.40 -1.52 11.28
CA ALA A 168 7.18 -1.05 10.14
C ALA A 168 8.05 0.16 10.48
N LEU A 169 7.51 1.15 11.22
CA LEU A 169 8.29 2.28 11.71
C LEU A 169 9.43 1.82 12.63
N THR A 170 9.14 1.00 13.62
CA THR A 170 10.17 0.45 14.52
C THR A 170 11.23 -0.35 13.75
N ALA A 171 10.83 -1.11 12.73
CA ALA A 171 11.76 -1.84 11.86
C ALA A 171 12.67 -0.90 11.05
N SER A 172 12.16 0.25 10.60
CA SER A 172 13.00 1.26 9.95
C SER A 172 13.97 1.93 10.93
N ILE A 173 13.54 2.18 12.17
CA ILE A 173 14.44 2.69 13.23
C ILE A 173 15.55 1.67 13.55
N ILE A 174 15.23 0.36 13.59
CA ILE A 174 16.24 -0.70 13.74
C ILE A 174 17.26 -0.64 12.59
N ALA A 175 16.81 -0.46 11.37
CA ALA A 175 17.69 -0.41 10.19
C ALA A 175 18.65 0.79 10.24
N HIS A 176 18.20 1.95 10.74
CA HIS A 176 19.02 3.16 10.81
C HIS A 176 19.90 3.25 12.06
N HIS A 177 19.43 2.75 13.20
CA HIS A 177 20.11 2.96 14.51
C HIS A 177 20.58 1.65 15.16
N GLY A 178 20.40 0.51 14.52
CA GLY A 178 20.63 -0.80 15.13
C GLY A 178 19.65 -1.13 16.25
N LEU A 179 19.76 -2.36 16.80
CA LEU A 179 18.82 -2.84 17.79
C LEU A 179 18.87 -2.05 19.11
N ALA A 180 20.07 -1.68 19.57
CA ALA A 180 20.24 -0.95 20.82
C ALA A 180 19.65 0.48 20.73
N GLY A 181 19.93 1.19 19.63
CA GLY A 181 19.37 2.52 19.38
C GLY A 181 17.84 2.49 19.26
N ALA A 182 17.31 1.51 18.54
CA ALA A 182 15.87 1.32 18.42
C ALA A 182 15.19 0.98 19.75
N LYS A 183 15.87 0.20 20.63
CA LYS A 183 15.37 -0.12 21.98
C LYS A 183 15.31 1.15 22.83
N SER A 184 16.36 1.95 22.82
CA SER A 184 16.39 3.26 23.54
C SER A 184 15.26 4.18 23.04
N TRP A 185 15.13 4.34 21.72
CA TRP A 185 14.08 5.15 21.12
C TRP A 185 12.67 4.67 21.51
N LEU A 186 12.40 3.36 21.37
CA LEU A 186 11.06 2.83 21.65
C LEU A 186 10.70 2.89 23.14
N SER A 187 11.70 2.76 24.03
CA SER A 187 11.54 2.95 25.47
C SER A 187 11.21 4.41 25.79
N GLY A 188 11.95 5.38 25.23
CA GLY A 188 11.68 6.80 25.42
C GLY A 188 10.31 7.19 24.88
N LEU A 189 9.93 6.70 23.70
CA LEU A 189 8.59 6.92 23.15
C LEU A 189 7.50 6.35 24.08
N ARG A 190 7.69 5.13 24.62
CA ARG A 190 6.77 4.53 25.61
C ARG A 190 6.61 5.43 26.83
N ASP A 191 7.73 5.92 27.39
CA ASP A 191 7.74 6.75 28.59
C ASP A 191 7.04 8.11 28.38
N ASN A 192 6.90 8.54 27.13
CA ASN A 192 6.23 9.76 26.72
C ASN A 192 4.73 9.56 26.38
N LEU A 193 4.21 8.34 26.45
CA LEU A 193 2.80 8.10 26.16
C LEU A 193 1.88 8.74 27.19
N ALA A 194 0.85 9.44 26.72
CA ALA A 194 -0.22 10.03 27.54
C ALA A 194 -1.19 8.97 28.07
N ARG A 195 -1.28 7.85 27.37
CA ARG A 195 -2.17 6.75 27.71
C ARG A 195 -1.64 5.46 27.08
N LYS A 196 -2.15 4.32 27.55
CA LYS A 196 -1.94 3.01 26.93
C LYS A 196 -2.30 3.05 25.42
N PRO A 197 -1.42 2.52 24.54
CA PRO A 197 -1.66 2.49 23.09
C PRO A 197 -2.99 1.85 22.73
N GLN A 198 -3.83 2.53 21.95
CA GLN A 198 -5.15 2.05 21.59
C GLN A 198 -5.71 2.73 20.33
N GLY A 199 -6.79 2.18 19.79
CA GLY A 199 -7.53 2.78 18.69
C GLY A 199 -6.80 2.72 17.32
N ASN A 200 -7.32 3.47 16.37
CA ASN A 200 -6.76 3.63 15.03
C ASN A 200 -6.14 5.02 14.85
N ASP A 201 -5.55 5.32 13.69
CA ASP A 201 -4.88 6.60 13.45
C ASP A 201 -5.81 7.81 13.64
N ARG A 202 -7.08 7.72 13.23
CA ARG A 202 -8.06 8.80 13.44
C ARG A 202 -8.37 9.03 14.92
N ALA A 203 -8.40 7.95 15.71
CA ALA A 203 -8.60 8.04 17.15
C ALA A 203 -7.43 8.74 17.86
N GLN A 204 -6.22 8.73 17.29
CA GLN A 204 -5.09 9.49 17.82
C GLN A 204 -5.30 11.00 17.57
N VAL A 205 -5.73 11.38 16.36
CA VAL A 205 -6.01 12.79 16.04
C VAL A 205 -7.19 13.33 16.86
N LYS A 206 -8.23 12.49 17.03
CA LYS A 206 -9.35 12.82 17.94
C LYS A 206 -8.85 13.08 19.36
N ALA A 207 -7.96 12.23 19.88
CA ALA A 207 -7.39 12.38 21.21
C ALA A 207 -6.61 13.68 21.38
N ILE A 208 -5.91 14.17 20.33
CA ILE A 208 -5.27 15.49 20.35
C ILE A 208 -6.33 16.60 20.46
N LYS A 209 -7.38 16.53 19.65
CA LYS A 209 -8.49 17.52 19.70
C LYS A 209 -9.16 17.54 21.07
N GLU A 210 -9.23 16.40 21.75
CA GLU A 210 -9.85 16.25 23.07
C GLU A 210 -8.88 16.57 24.24
N GLY A 211 -7.64 16.99 23.95
CA GLY A 211 -6.65 17.36 24.97
C GLY A 211 -6.06 16.17 25.75
N VAL A 212 -6.21 14.94 25.25
CA VAL A 212 -5.64 13.74 25.89
C VAL A 212 -4.13 13.64 25.65
N CYS A 213 -3.67 14.11 24.49
CA CYS A 213 -2.26 14.19 24.11
C CYS A 213 -2.07 15.32 23.09
N ASP A 214 -0.81 15.69 22.84
CA ASP A 214 -0.48 16.78 21.95
C ASP A 214 0.15 16.34 20.63
N ILE A 215 0.67 15.12 20.60
CA ILE A 215 1.42 14.56 19.46
C ILE A 215 0.94 13.14 19.17
N ALA A 216 0.87 12.79 17.88
CA ALA A 216 0.63 11.42 17.48
C ALA A 216 1.35 11.05 16.19
N VAL A 217 1.51 9.74 15.95
CA VAL A 217 2.08 9.17 14.71
C VAL A 217 0.99 8.48 13.93
N ILE A 218 0.73 8.94 12.70
CA ILE A 218 -0.35 8.44 11.84
C ILE A 218 0.11 8.25 10.39
N ASN A 219 -0.67 7.55 9.58
CA ASN A 219 -0.48 7.57 8.14
C ASN A 219 -1.18 8.80 7.53
N HIS A 220 -0.51 9.50 6.62
CA HIS A 220 -0.95 10.78 6.05
C HIS A 220 -2.36 10.74 5.45
N TYR A 221 -2.74 9.67 4.74
CA TYR A 221 -4.04 9.56 4.07
C TYR A 221 -5.23 9.60 5.03
N TYR A 222 -5.02 9.39 6.34
CA TYR A 222 -6.10 9.58 7.31
C TYR A 222 -6.50 11.04 7.47
N MET A 223 -5.57 11.98 7.25
CA MET A 223 -5.91 13.40 7.21
C MET A 223 -6.91 13.69 6.08
N ALA A 224 -6.65 13.18 4.87
CA ALA A 224 -7.56 13.33 3.75
C ALA A 224 -8.95 12.72 4.02
N LYS A 225 -8.99 11.58 4.73
CA LYS A 225 -10.26 10.94 5.09
C LYS A 225 -11.05 11.73 6.13
N MET A 226 -10.38 12.29 7.13
CA MET A 226 -11.01 13.11 8.16
C MET A 226 -11.54 14.42 7.61
N LEU A 227 -10.83 15.05 6.67
CA LEU A 227 -11.27 16.29 6.01
C LEU A 227 -12.48 16.11 5.07
N LYS A 228 -12.81 14.86 4.70
CA LYS A 228 -14.02 14.52 3.93
C LYS A 228 -15.23 14.12 4.81
N ASP A 229 -15.03 14.04 6.11
CA ASP A 229 -16.05 13.60 7.07
C ASP A 229 -16.38 14.78 8.01
N PRO A 230 -17.58 15.38 7.93
CA PRO A 230 -17.94 16.55 8.73
C PRO A 230 -17.73 16.40 10.25
N GLU A 231 -17.93 15.19 10.78
CA GLU A 231 -17.70 14.90 12.21
C GLU A 231 -16.21 14.93 12.58
N GLN A 232 -15.33 14.66 11.63
CA GLN A 232 -13.89 14.50 11.85
C GLN A 232 -13.07 15.70 11.39
N VAL A 233 -13.65 16.61 10.59
CA VAL A 233 -13.00 17.87 10.18
C VAL A 233 -12.43 18.64 11.37
N PRO A 234 -13.16 18.80 12.51
CA PRO A 234 -12.61 19.51 13.67
C PRO A 234 -11.34 18.87 14.25
N TRP A 235 -11.21 17.51 14.14
CA TRP A 235 -10.00 16.81 14.61
C TRP A 235 -8.83 17.10 13.69
N ALA A 236 -9.04 16.98 12.38
CA ALA A 236 -8.00 17.26 11.39
C ALA A 236 -7.49 18.71 11.46
N ASN A 237 -8.41 19.66 11.68
CA ASN A 237 -8.07 21.08 11.77
C ASN A 237 -7.31 21.48 13.06
N ALA A 238 -7.36 20.63 14.09
CA ALA A 238 -6.67 20.90 15.36
C ALA A 238 -5.16 20.60 15.31
N VAL A 239 -4.66 19.97 14.24
CA VAL A 239 -3.27 19.52 14.17
C VAL A 239 -2.51 20.09 12.97
N ASN A 240 -1.18 20.25 13.15
CA ASN A 240 -0.22 20.42 12.05
C ASN A 240 0.24 19.04 11.55
N VAL A 241 0.47 18.93 10.25
CA VAL A 241 1.11 17.78 9.60
C VAL A 241 2.61 18.01 9.54
N ILE A 242 3.38 17.05 9.99
CA ILE A 242 4.85 17.11 10.00
C ILE A 242 5.38 15.85 9.31
N PHE A 243 6.16 16.04 8.26
CA PHE A 243 6.96 14.98 7.63
C PHE A 243 8.30 14.90 8.35
N PRO A 244 8.59 13.85 9.13
CA PRO A 244 9.80 13.80 9.94
C PRO A 244 11.07 13.59 9.12
N ASN A 245 12.24 13.93 9.73
CA ASN A 245 13.58 13.63 9.23
C ASN A 245 13.92 14.28 7.87
N GLN A 246 13.38 15.47 7.59
CA GLN A 246 13.59 16.13 6.30
C GLN A 246 15.02 16.63 6.07
N THR A 247 15.77 16.87 7.14
CA THR A 247 17.17 17.32 7.09
C THR A 247 18.17 16.18 7.04
N ASP A 248 17.70 14.92 7.24
CA ASP A 248 18.55 13.73 7.21
C ASP A 248 18.03 12.67 6.22
N ARG A 249 17.49 11.53 6.69
CA ARG A 249 17.11 10.39 5.84
C ARG A 249 15.77 10.52 5.13
N GLY A 250 14.91 11.41 5.59
CA GLY A 250 13.53 11.52 5.06
C GLY A 250 12.50 10.73 5.86
N THR A 251 11.24 10.91 5.48
CA THR A 251 10.08 10.31 6.15
C THR A 251 9.95 8.82 5.82
N HIS A 252 9.74 7.98 6.84
CA HIS A 252 9.47 6.56 6.65
C HIS A 252 8.23 6.33 5.77
N MET A 253 8.42 5.54 4.72
CA MET A 253 7.38 5.12 3.78
C MET A 253 6.99 3.67 4.00
N ASN A 254 5.73 3.34 3.76
CA ASN A 254 5.25 1.97 3.64
C ASN A 254 4.48 1.84 2.33
N VAL A 255 4.18 0.62 1.90
CA VAL A 255 3.67 0.34 0.56
C VAL A 255 2.38 -0.50 0.60
N SER A 256 1.43 -0.18 -0.29
CA SER A 256 0.50 -1.20 -0.79
C SER A 256 1.11 -1.79 -2.05
N GLY A 257 1.03 -3.08 -2.19
CA GLY A 257 1.63 -3.73 -3.34
C GLY A 257 0.96 -5.02 -3.72
N VAL A 258 1.53 -5.64 -4.73
CA VAL A 258 1.02 -6.83 -5.39
C VAL A 258 2.13 -7.86 -5.54
N ALA A 259 1.74 -9.13 -5.47
CA ALA A 259 2.60 -10.26 -5.82
C ALA A 259 1.85 -11.23 -6.74
N LEU A 260 2.57 -11.80 -7.71
CA LEU A 260 2.07 -12.90 -8.53
C LEU A 260 2.13 -14.18 -7.69
N THR A 261 1.03 -14.90 -7.59
CA THR A 261 0.97 -16.15 -6.81
C THR A 261 1.79 -17.26 -7.49
N ARG A 262 2.28 -18.20 -6.69
CA ARG A 262 3.17 -19.26 -7.18
C ARG A 262 2.56 -20.10 -8.30
N HIS A 263 1.27 -20.32 -8.27
CA HIS A 263 0.55 -21.20 -9.20
C HIS A 263 -0.53 -20.46 -10.00
N ALA A 264 -0.35 -19.15 -10.23
CA ALA A 264 -1.28 -18.30 -10.96
C ALA A 264 -1.76 -18.96 -12.26
N PRO A 265 -3.06 -19.34 -12.38
CA PRO A 265 -3.57 -19.98 -13.58
C PRO A 265 -3.63 -19.03 -14.79
N ASN A 266 -3.84 -17.72 -14.55
CA ASN A 266 -3.94 -16.69 -15.58
C ASN A 266 -2.73 -15.73 -15.56
N LYS A 267 -1.51 -16.28 -15.48
CA LYS A 267 -0.26 -15.54 -15.28
C LYS A 267 -0.10 -14.33 -16.19
N ASP A 268 -0.29 -14.49 -17.50
CA ASP A 268 -0.05 -13.41 -18.46
C ASP A 268 -1.05 -12.25 -18.29
N ASN A 269 -2.31 -12.56 -18.03
CA ASN A 269 -3.33 -11.55 -17.73
C ASN A 269 -3.07 -10.86 -16.39
N ALA A 270 -2.58 -11.61 -15.41
CA ALA A 270 -2.17 -11.06 -14.11
C ALA A 270 -1.02 -10.06 -14.26
N ILE A 271 -0.01 -10.35 -15.06
CA ILE A 271 1.11 -9.44 -15.34
C ILE A 271 0.59 -8.18 -16.06
N LYS A 272 -0.31 -8.30 -17.04
CA LYS A 272 -0.95 -7.13 -17.67
C LYS A 272 -1.68 -6.23 -16.66
N LEU A 273 -2.37 -6.83 -15.69
CA LEU A 273 -3.02 -6.06 -14.63
C LEU A 273 -1.99 -5.36 -13.74
N MET A 274 -0.88 -6.02 -13.39
CA MET A 274 0.21 -5.39 -12.63
C MET A 274 0.81 -4.20 -13.39
N GLU A 275 1.08 -4.35 -14.68
CA GLU A 275 1.59 -3.27 -15.56
C GLU A 275 0.60 -2.10 -15.66
N PHE A 276 -0.68 -2.38 -15.85
CA PHE A 276 -1.71 -1.35 -15.85
C PHE A 276 -1.73 -0.55 -14.54
N LEU A 277 -1.65 -1.22 -13.40
CA LEU A 277 -1.67 -0.55 -12.10
C LEU A 277 -0.39 0.25 -11.81
N ALA A 278 0.74 -0.14 -12.40
CA ALA A 278 1.99 0.62 -12.35
C ALA A 278 2.03 1.76 -13.38
N SER A 279 1.24 1.70 -14.45
CA SER A 279 1.19 2.70 -15.52
C SER A 279 0.74 4.08 -15.03
N LYS A 280 0.95 5.10 -15.88
CA LYS A 280 0.47 6.47 -15.61
C LYS A 280 -1.01 6.48 -15.21
N THR A 281 -1.88 5.84 -15.99
CA THR A 281 -3.33 5.79 -15.70
C THR A 281 -3.64 5.18 -14.33
N GLY A 282 -3.06 4.02 -14.01
CA GLY A 282 -3.26 3.38 -12.71
C GLY A 282 -2.78 4.24 -11.56
N GLN A 283 -1.63 4.88 -11.70
CA GLN A 283 -1.01 5.70 -10.67
C GLN A 283 -1.76 7.03 -10.43
N GLU A 284 -2.26 7.68 -11.47
CA GLU A 284 -3.13 8.86 -11.35
C GLU A 284 -4.44 8.52 -10.60
N MET A 285 -5.03 7.34 -10.89
CA MET A 285 -6.22 6.88 -10.17
C MET A 285 -5.95 6.67 -8.67
N TYR A 286 -4.79 6.13 -8.31
CA TYR A 286 -4.40 5.98 -6.90
C TYR A 286 -4.24 7.33 -6.20
N ALA A 287 -3.54 8.28 -6.80
CA ALA A 287 -3.30 9.60 -6.24
C ALA A 287 -4.62 10.34 -5.96
N GLN A 288 -5.50 10.41 -6.98
CA GLN A 288 -6.73 11.20 -6.90
C GLN A 288 -7.81 10.58 -6.00
N LYS A 289 -7.99 9.23 -6.07
CA LYS A 289 -9.09 8.57 -5.37
C LYS A 289 -8.76 8.23 -3.91
N ASN A 290 -7.52 7.87 -3.62
CA ASN A 290 -7.14 7.30 -2.33
C ASN A 290 -6.31 8.23 -1.45
N ALA A 291 -5.84 9.37 -1.99
CA ALA A 291 -4.86 10.25 -1.36
C ALA A 291 -3.61 9.47 -0.88
N GLU A 292 -3.21 8.44 -1.63
CA GLU A 292 -1.95 7.72 -1.45
C GLU A 292 -0.93 8.28 -2.44
N TYR A 293 0.34 8.27 -2.08
CA TYR A 293 1.38 8.71 -2.99
C TYR A 293 1.61 7.65 -4.07
N PRO A 294 1.60 8.03 -5.36
CA PRO A 294 1.97 7.12 -6.44
C PRO A 294 3.45 6.74 -6.32
N VAL A 295 3.78 5.51 -6.71
CA VAL A 295 5.19 5.09 -6.78
C VAL A 295 5.87 5.57 -8.05
N LYS A 296 5.11 5.74 -9.14
CA LYS A 296 5.64 6.17 -10.43
C LYS A 296 6.10 7.63 -10.35
N PRO A 297 7.37 7.92 -10.70
CA PRO A 297 7.88 9.28 -10.77
C PRO A 297 7.08 10.15 -11.74
N GLY A 298 6.92 11.44 -11.41
CA GLY A 298 6.26 12.42 -12.27
C GLY A 298 4.73 12.38 -12.27
N ILE A 299 4.09 11.55 -11.45
CA ILE A 299 2.64 11.59 -11.24
C ILE A 299 2.33 12.65 -10.18
N GLY A 300 1.43 13.57 -10.52
CA GLY A 300 0.94 14.62 -9.60
C GLY A 300 0.18 14.03 -8.40
N TRP A 301 0.25 14.73 -7.30
CA TRP A 301 -0.48 14.39 -6.07
C TRP A 301 -1.89 14.98 -6.10
N SER A 302 -2.68 14.73 -5.08
CA SER A 302 -3.95 15.44 -4.89
C SER A 302 -3.70 16.85 -4.33
N ASP A 303 -4.58 17.81 -4.60
CA ASP A 303 -4.49 19.20 -4.10
C ASP A 303 -4.21 19.25 -2.60
N LEU A 304 -4.82 18.36 -1.83
CA LEU A 304 -4.58 18.27 -0.39
C LEU A 304 -3.14 17.85 -0.07
N GLN A 305 -2.59 16.89 -0.78
CA GLN A 305 -1.21 16.45 -0.57
C GLN A 305 -0.22 17.55 -1.00
N ASP A 306 -0.51 18.24 -2.10
CA ASP A 306 0.26 19.40 -2.55
C ASP A 306 0.23 20.54 -1.54
N SER A 307 -0.90 20.74 -0.84
CA SER A 307 -1.04 21.75 0.21
C SER A 307 -0.13 21.51 1.43
N TRP A 308 0.34 20.28 1.64
CA TRP A 308 1.32 19.96 2.70
C TRP A 308 2.77 20.23 2.29
N GLY A 309 3.00 20.57 1.02
CA GLY A 309 4.33 20.78 0.43
C GLY A 309 5.04 19.48 0.06
N GLY A 310 6.13 19.62 -0.68
CA GLY A 310 7.01 18.50 -0.99
C GLY A 310 7.75 18.00 0.25
N PHE A 311 8.09 16.71 0.25
CA PHE A 311 8.88 16.11 1.32
C PHE A 311 9.87 15.09 0.76
N LYS A 312 10.92 14.84 1.53
CA LYS A 312 11.92 13.80 1.25
C LYS A 312 11.44 12.47 1.82
N GLU A 313 11.35 11.46 0.97
CA GLU A 313 11.10 10.09 1.38
C GLU A 313 12.38 9.41 1.86
N ASP A 314 12.28 8.54 2.86
CA ASP A 314 13.37 7.65 3.25
C ASP A 314 13.63 6.65 2.11
N SER A 315 14.86 6.63 1.61
CA SER A 315 15.29 5.73 0.52
C SER A 315 15.58 4.30 0.98
N LEU A 316 15.37 3.98 2.26
CA LEU A 316 15.55 2.64 2.81
C LEU A 316 14.71 1.62 2.03
N SER A 317 15.37 0.56 1.54
CA SER A 317 14.64 -0.54 0.88
C SER A 317 13.60 -1.15 1.81
N LEU A 318 12.39 -1.31 1.32
CA LEU A 318 11.31 -1.93 2.08
C LEU A 318 11.56 -3.41 2.39
N SER A 319 12.44 -4.09 1.65
CA SER A 319 12.91 -5.43 2.01
C SER A 319 13.65 -5.44 3.35
N VAL A 320 14.49 -4.43 3.60
CA VAL A 320 15.20 -4.27 4.89
C VAL A 320 14.21 -4.02 6.03
N VAL A 321 13.18 -3.19 5.79
CA VAL A 321 12.09 -2.99 6.76
C VAL A 321 11.37 -4.31 7.05
N ALA A 322 11.07 -5.08 6.01
CA ALA A 322 10.39 -6.38 6.14
C ALA A 322 11.23 -7.39 6.95
N ASP A 323 12.54 -7.41 6.78
CA ASP A 323 13.44 -8.33 7.50
C ASP A 323 13.55 -8.00 8.99
N ASN A 324 13.46 -6.74 9.36
CA ASN A 324 13.50 -6.29 10.76
C ASN A 324 12.17 -6.42 11.52
N ARG A 325 11.05 -6.81 10.86
CA ARG A 325 9.72 -6.81 11.48
C ARG A 325 9.59 -7.75 12.66
N ALA A 326 10.12 -8.96 12.58
CA ALA A 326 10.06 -9.93 13.70
C ALA A 326 10.79 -9.38 14.91
N THR A 327 11.96 -8.76 14.70
CA THR A 327 12.73 -8.09 15.75
C THR A 327 11.98 -6.90 16.33
N ALA A 328 11.32 -6.09 15.49
CA ALA A 328 10.51 -4.95 15.94
C ALA A 328 9.32 -5.38 16.83
N ILE A 329 8.66 -6.50 16.51
CA ILE A 329 7.58 -7.06 17.34
C ILE A 329 8.12 -7.51 18.71
N LYS A 330 9.23 -8.25 18.73
CA LYS A 330 9.88 -8.68 19.97
C LYS A 330 10.31 -7.48 20.83
N LEU A 331 10.86 -6.45 20.17
CA LEU A 331 11.29 -5.25 20.86
C LEU A 331 10.13 -4.51 21.54
N ALA A 332 8.96 -4.46 20.90
CA ALA A 332 7.76 -3.88 21.52
C ALA A 332 7.31 -4.64 22.78
N ASP A 333 7.50 -5.96 22.81
CA ASP A 333 7.25 -6.77 24.02
C ASP A 333 8.33 -6.53 25.09
N GLU A 334 9.62 -6.55 24.71
CA GLU A 334 10.73 -6.32 25.62
C GLU A 334 10.65 -4.99 26.37
N VAL A 335 10.18 -3.93 25.70
CA VAL A 335 10.01 -2.62 26.33
C VAL A 335 8.63 -2.44 26.96
N SER A 336 7.77 -3.46 27.00
CA SER A 336 6.39 -3.35 27.51
C SER A 336 5.60 -2.20 26.89
N TYR A 337 5.72 -2.00 25.58
CA TYR A 337 5.17 -0.83 24.89
C TYR A 337 3.65 -0.69 25.02
N ASN A 338 2.94 -1.79 25.17
CA ASN A 338 1.47 -1.82 25.22
C ASN A 338 0.89 -1.91 26.64
N ASP A 339 1.72 -1.92 27.69
CA ASP A 339 1.32 -2.18 29.08
C ASP A 339 0.86 -0.93 29.85
#